data_ed346ed5575d0aa2f00632b1b71707bc
#
_entry.id   ed346ed5575d0aa2f00632b1b71707bc
#
_cell.length_a   1.000
_cell.length_b   1.000
_cell.length_c   1.000
_cell.angle_alpha   90.00
_cell.angle_beta   90.00
_cell.angle_gamma   90.00
#
_symmetry.space_group_name_H-M   'P 1'
#
loop_
_entity.id
_entity.type
_entity.pdbx_description
1 polymer ?
#
loop_
_entity_poly.entity_id
_entity_poly.type
_entity_poly.pdbx_seq_one_letter_code
_entity_poly.pdbx_strand_id
1 'polypeptide(L)'
;STKRSNLETESNSLNSKLITLRANLSNYKEEGTTIEEDIRDMKAEISRLTAKGCKNNEEISTCGRKYNSGNVTITATGWSYPLNWGCVTSEYTGYNIREDWSGGGGHHGIDLDCVSEGTTAYPAANGVVARIVNYSSCGGNQVWVYHNVNGIPYTTVYLHLLRISVSVDQVVTPQTKIGEVGGYSTQSYDNCTTGAHLHFGMAYGHNAYNFNANSFNPRNIINFPALYYSGGGYFSR
;
A
#
# COMPACT_ATOMS: atom_id res chain seq x y z
N SER A 1 -43.85 25.10 -0.22
CA SER A 1 -43.11 24.20 -1.14
C SER A 1 -41.63 24.54 -1.21
N THR A 2 -41.22 25.81 -1.33
CA THR A 2 -39.82 26.25 -1.46
C THR A 2 -38.94 25.86 -0.25
N LYS A 3 -39.48 26.01 0.97
CA LYS A 3 -38.74 25.67 2.21
C LYS A 3 -38.44 24.18 2.33
N ARG A 4 -39.36 23.31 1.87
CA ARG A 4 -39.17 21.86 1.84
C ARG A 4 -38.11 21.48 0.82
N SER A 5 -38.14 22.07 -0.37
CA SER A 5 -37.16 21.81 -1.43
C SER A 5 -35.74 22.24 -1.01
N ASN A 6 -35.60 23.37 -0.30
CA ASN A 6 -34.31 23.83 0.23
C ASN A 6 -33.75 22.88 1.28
N LEU A 7 -34.61 22.39 2.20
CA LEU A 7 -34.23 21.42 3.22
C LEU A 7 -33.81 20.08 2.62
N GLU A 8 -34.48 19.60 1.57
CA GLU A 8 -34.12 18.39 0.84
C GLU A 8 -32.75 18.55 0.16
N THR A 9 -32.48 19.71 -0.46
CA THR A 9 -31.19 20.01 -1.10
C THR A 9 -30.07 20.05 -0.05
N GLU A 10 -30.32 20.71 1.08
CA GLU A 10 -29.32 20.78 2.17
C GLU A 10 -29.05 19.41 2.79
N SER A 11 -30.08 18.60 3.00
CA SER A 11 -29.96 17.22 3.48
C SER A 11 -29.13 16.36 2.53
N ASN A 12 -29.37 16.46 1.22
CA ASN A 12 -28.61 15.73 0.22
C ASN A 12 -27.14 16.18 0.17
N SER A 13 -26.87 17.49 0.33
CA SER A 13 -25.52 18.03 0.42
C SER A 13 -24.79 17.53 1.65
N LEU A 14 -25.45 17.51 2.81
CA LEU A 14 -24.87 16.98 4.06
C LEU A 14 -24.59 15.47 3.96
N ASN A 15 -25.48 14.70 3.37
CA ASN A 15 -25.29 13.27 3.15
C ASN A 15 -24.09 13.01 2.24
N SER A 16 -23.94 13.77 1.15
CA SER A 16 -22.78 13.66 0.25
C SER A 16 -21.46 13.96 0.98
N LYS A 17 -21.44 15.01 1.81
CA LYS A 17 -20.27 15.33 2.66
C LYS A 17 -19.95 14.23 3.66
N LEU A 18 -20.98 13.65 4.28
CA LEU A 18 -20.81 12.57 5.25
C LEU A 18 -20.22 11.31 4.57
N ILE A 19 -20.68 10.96 3.37
CA ILE A 19 -20.15 9.86 2.58
C ILE A 19 -18.68 10.09 2.26
N THR A 20 -18.31 11.29 1.81
CA THR A 20 -16.91 11.66 1.52
C THR A 20 -16.03 11.57 2.75
N LEU A 21 -16.49 12.07 3.92
CA LEU A 21 -15.74 11.97 5.17
C LEU A 21 -15.54 10.52 5.63
N ARG A 22 -16.58 9.68 5.49
CA ARG A 22 -16.48 8.24 5.80
C ARG A 22 -15.49 7.55 4.86
N ALA A 23 -15.52 7.88 3.56
CA ALA A 23 -14.57 7.37 2.58
C ALA A 23 -13.13 7.71 2.95
N ASN A 24 -12.86 8.98 3.29
CA ASN A 24 -11.53 9.43 3.69
C ASN A 24 -11.06 8.70 4.97
N LEU A 25 -11.93 8.55 5.97
CA LEU A 25 -11.59 7.83 7.20
C LEU A 25 -11.29 6.35 6.92
N SER A 26 -12.04 5.72 6.03
CA SER A 26 -11.82 4.33 5.64
C SER A 26 -10.50 4.15 4.89
N ASN A 27 -10.14 5.09 3.99
CA ASN A 27 -8.85 5.08 3.30
C ASN A 27 -7.68 5.10 4.29
N TYR A 28 -7.72 5.99 5.30
CA TYR A 28 -6.69 6.01 6.33
C TYR A 28 -6.61 4.70 7.10
N LYS A 29 -7.74 4.07 7.36
CA LYS A 29 -7.79 2.77 8.05
C LYS A 29 -7.24 1.64 7.20
N GLU A 30 -7.57 1.59 5.90
CA GLU A 30 -7.13 0.53 5.00
C GLU A 30 -5.61 0.50 4.83
N GLU A 31 -4.98 1.68 4.75
CA GLU A 31 -3.51 1.77 4.72
C GLU A 31 -2.86 1.50 6.09
N GLY A 32 -3.66 1.14 7.10
CA GLY A 32 -3.19 0.73 8.42
C GLY A 32 -2.58 1.84 9.25
N THR A 33 -2.88 3.09 8.94
CA THR A 33 -2.29 4.23 9.63
C THR A 33 -3.37 5.16 10.19
N THR A 34 -3.26 5.46 11.47
CA THR A 34 -3.87 6.67 12.03
C THR A 34 -2.88 7.83 11.92
N ILE A 35 -3.38 9.06 11.91
CA ILE A 35 -2.50 10.25 11.88
C ILE A 35 -1.51 10.22 13.04
N GLU A 36 -1.91 9.76 14.20
CA GLU A 36 -1.04 9.63 15.37
C GLU A 36 0.06 8.58 15.15
N GLU A 37 -0.26 7.45 14.55
CA GLU A 37 0.72 6.40 14.22
C GLU A 37 1.72 6.92 13.19
N ASP A 38 1.27 7.59 12.15
CA ASP A 38 2.13 8.20 11.15
C ASP A 38 3.07 9.25 11.75
N ILE A 39 2.56 10.12 12.64
CA ILE A 39 3.36 11.12 13.34
C ILE A 39 4.42 10.44 14.22
N ARG A 40 4.04 9.41 14.96
CA ARG A 40 4.96 8.63 15.80
C ARG A 40 6.07 8.00 14.97
N ASP A 41 5.70 7.35 13.88
CA ASP A 41 6.62 6.64 13.02
C ASP A 41 7.53 7.59 12.24
N MET A 42 7.02 8.73 11.77
CA MET A 42 7.83 9.81 11.19
C MET A 42 8.84 10.37 12.19
N LYS A 43 8.45 10.58 13.46
CA LYS A 43 9.38 11.04 14.51
C LYS A 43 10.48 10.01 14.77
N ALA A 44 10.13 8.72 14.82
CA ALA A 44 11.10 7.65 14.97
C ALA A 44 12.07 7.58 13.79
N GLU A 45 11.55 7.73 12.56
CA GLU A 45 12.37 7.77 11.34
C GLU A 45 13.31 8.98 11.31
N ILE A 46 12.83 10.19 11.66
CA ILE A 46 13.66 11.39 11.76
C ILE A 46 14.80 11.15 12.76
N SER A 47 14.50 10.59 13.93
CA SER A 47 15.50 10.28 14.96
C SER A 47 16.54 9.28 14.45
N ARG A 48 16.11 8.23 13.75
CA ARG A 48 16.97 7.23 13.14
C ARG A 48 17.89 7.81 12.06
N LEU A 49 17.34 8.67 11.20
CA LEU A 49 18.10 9.32 10.13
C LEU A 49 19.08 10.36 10.69
N THR A 50 18.69 11.12 11.70
CA THR A 50 19.57 12.07 12.40
C THR A 50 20.76 11.34 13.04
N ALA A 51 20.54 10.20 13.67
CA ALA A 51 21.60 9.36 14.21
C ALA A 51 22.57 8.84 13.14
N LYS A 52 22.13 8.75 11.89
CA LYS A 52 22.96 8.40 10.73
C LYS A 52 23.67 9.61 10.09
N GLY A 53 23.51 10.81 10.66
CA GLY A 53 24.16 12.03 10.19
C GLY A 53 23.39 12.82 9.16
N CYS A 54 22.09 12.58 9.01
CA CYS A 54 21.23 13.33 8.11
C CYS A 54 20.94 14.75 8.58
N LYS A 55 20.85 15.69 7.66
CA LYS A 55 20.45 17.08 7.93
C LYS A 55 18.95 17.26 7.78
N ASN A 56 18.36 18.19 8.50
CA ASN A 56 16.90 18.40 8.54
C ASN A 56 16.24 18.75 7.20
N ASN A 57 17.02 19.17 6.21
CA ASN A 57 16.54 19.53 4.87
C ASN A 57 17.03 18.60 3.76
N GLU A 58 17.62 17.48 4.11
CA GLU A 58 18.03 16.45 3.17
C GLU A 58 16.84 15.56 2.81
N GLU A 59 16.70 15.21 1.54
CA GLU A 59 15.66 14.25 1.14
C GLU A 59 15.87 12.89 1.79
N ILE A 60 14.79 12.34 2.35
CA ILE A 60 14.78 11.05 3.03
C ILE A 60 15.27 9.92 2.11
N SER A 61 15.01 10.01 0.81
CA SER A 61 15.43 9.06 -0.21
C SER A 61 16.95 8.97 -0.39
N THR A 62 17.68 10.05 -0.10
CA THR A 62 19.15 10.11 -0.31
C THR A 62 19.93 10.06 0.99
N CYS A 63 19.33 10.55 2.06
CA CYS A 63 19.98 10.74 3.35
C CYS A 63 20.05 9.45 4.15
N GLY A 64 21.26 9.06 4.55
CA GLY A 64 21.51 7.94 5.48
C GLY A 64 21.00 6.57 5.05
N ARG A 65 20.20 6.49 4.00
CA ARG A 65 19.86 5.26 3.33
C ARG A 65 20.98 4.93 2.37
N LYS A 66 21.89 4.12 2.79
CA LYS A 66 22.88 3.55 1.89
C LYS A 66 22.15 2.52 1.01
N TYR A 67 21.63 2.99 -0.10
CA TYR A 67 21.14 2.11 -1.18
C TYR A 67 22.25 1.22 -1.76
N ASN A 68 23.48 1.48 -1.39
CA ASN A 68 24.66 0.71 -1.71
C ASN A 68 25.21 0.07 -0.44
N SER A 69 24.67 -1.07 -0.05
CA SER A 69 25.42 -2.00 0.79
C SER A 69 26.43 -2.72 -0.14
N GLY A 70 27.61 -2.14 -0.35
CA GLY A 70 28.55 -2.64 -1.34
C GLY A 70 28.06 -2.34 -2.77
N ASN A 71 28.18 -3.17 -3.73
CA ASN A 71 27.90 -2.94 -5.16
C ASN A 71 26.46 -3.24 -5.59
N VAL A 72 25.49 -3.28 -4.68
CA VAL A 72 24.08 -3.56 -5.05
C VAL A 72 23.37 -2.26 -5.43
N THR A 73 23.13 -2.06 -6.72
CA THR A 73 22.26 -1.01 -7.22
C THR A 73 20.80 -1.39 -7.03
N ILE A 74 20.01 -0.50 -6.46
CA ILE A 74 18.54 -0.67 -6.38
C ILE A 74 17.85 -0.29 -7.69
N THR A 75 18.58 0.08 -8.73
CA THR A 75 18.00 0.41 -10.04
C THR A 75 17.41 -0.84 -10.70
N ALA A 76 16.25 -0.68 -11.30
CA ALA A 76 15.57 -1.71 -12.07
C ALA A 76 15.18 -1.16 -13.44
N THR A 77 15.01 -2.04 -14.40
CA THR A 77 14.55 -1.69 -15.76
C THR A 77 13.12 -2.16 -16.03
N GLY A 78 12.47 -2.76 -15.08
CA GLY A 78 11.12 -3.29 -15.23
C GLY A 78 10.48 -3.72 -13.92
N TRP A 79 9.27 -4.21 -14.03
CA TRP A 79 8.42 -4.64 -12.93
C TRP A 79 8.09 -6.12 -13.04
N SER A 80 7.86 -6.75 -11.91
CA SER A 80 7.39 -8.14 -11.79
C SER A 80 6.11 -8.18 -10.98
N TYR A 81 5.32 -9.22 -11.13
CA TYR A 81 4.20 -9.46 -10.23
C TYR A 81 4.70 -9.72 -8.79
N PRO A 82 4.00 -9.23 -7.77
CA PRO A 82 4.40 -9.43 -6.37
C PRO A 82 4.09 -10.84 -5.84
N LEU A 83 3.34 -11.64 -6.58
CA LEU A 83 3.04 -13.04 -6.32
C LEU A 83 3.42 -13.89 -7.53
N ASN A 84 3.76 -15.16 -7.31
CA ASN A 84 4.05 -16.08 -8.42
C ASN A 84 2.81 -16.42 -9.26
N TRP A 85 1.64 -16.36 -8.63
CA TRP A 85 0.34 -16.64 -9.21
C TRP A 85 -0.72 -15.82 -8.48
N GLY A 86 -1.81 -15.48 -9.15
CA GLY A 86 -2.94 -14.82 -8.52
C GLY A 86 -3.95 -14.30 -9.54
N CYS A 87 -4.98 -13.67 -9.04
CA CYS A 87 -5.99 -12.93 -9.79
C CYS A 87 -6.21 -11.56 -9.14
N VAL A 88 -6.85 -10.63 -9.83
CA VAL A 88 -7.24 -9.34 -9.24
C VAL A 88 -8.70 -9.42 -8.84
N THR A 89 -9.02 -9.16 -7.58
CA THR A 89 -10.39 -9.21 -7.05
C THR A 89 -10.92 -7.85 -6.65
N SER A 90 -10.07 -6.85 -6.45
CA SER A 90 -10.47 -5.48 -6.16
C SER A 90 -9.59 -4.47 -6.88
N GLU A 91 -10.22 -3.41 -7.38
CA GLU A 91 -9.57 -2.38 -8.20
C GLU A 91 -9.12 -1.17 -7.37
N TYR A 92 -8.13 -0.47 -7.90
CA TYR A 92 -7.74 0.85 -7.40
C TYR A 92 -8.87 1.86 -7.64
N THR A 93 -9.30 2.55 -6.61
CA THR A 93 -10.28 3.65 -6.70
C THR A 93 -9.71 4.98 -6.21
N GLY A 94 -8.52 4.99 -5.63
CA GLY A 94 -7.96 6.17 -4.96
C GLY A 94 -8.89 6.63 -3.83
N TYR A 95 -9.24 7.90 -3.83
CA TYR A 95 -10.19 8.48 -2.85
C TYR A 95 -11.67 8.30 -3.23
N ASN A 96 -11.97 7.66 -4.36
CA ASN A 96 -13.35 7.37 -4.74
C ASN A 96 -13.89 6.19 -3.91
N ILE A 97 -15.20 6.20 -3.69
CA ILE A 97 -15.86 5.14 -2.93
C ILE A 97 -15.75 3.82 -3.69
N ARG A 98 -15.40 2.76 -2.97
CA ARG A 98 -15.47 1.39 -3.46
C ARG A 98 -16.92 0.92 -3.46
N GLU A 99 -17.43 0.51 -4.61
CA GLU A 99 -18.79 -0.04 -4.72
C GLU A 99 -18.86 -1.50 -4.24
N ASP A 100 -17.73 -2.20 -4.22
CA ASP A 100 -17.60 -3.60 -3.82
C ASP A 100 -17.42 -3.80 -2.30
N TRP A 101 -17.32 -2.70 -1.54
CA TRP A 101 -17.09 -2.75 -0.09
C TRP A 101 -18.12 -1.95 0.70
N SER A 102 -18.83 -2.63 1.61
CA SER A 102 -19.86 -2.02 2.46
C SER A 102 -19.33 -0.95 3.43
N GLY A 103 -18.02 -0.87 3.64
CA GLY A 103 -17.37 0.16 4.47
C GLY A 103 -17.28 1.53 3.82
N GLY A 104 -17.49 1.63 2.51
CA GLY A 104 -17.60 2.90 1.78
C GLY A 104 -16.33 3.75 1.80
N GLY A 105 -15.17 3.17 1.52
CA GLY A 105 -13.88 3.88 1.43
C GLY A 105 -13.29 3.83 0.04
N GLY A 106 -12.24 4.60 -0.20
CA GLY A 106 -11.40 4.46 -1.38
C GLY A 106 -10.41 3.29 -1.23
N HIS A 107 -9.70 2.99 -2.30
CA HIS A 107 -8.73 1.91 -2.36
C HIS A 107 -7.46 2.36 -3.08
N HIS A 108 -6.35 2.42 -2.35
CA HIS A 108 -5.08 2.95 -2.85
C HIS A 108 -4.13 1.86 -3.39
N GLY A 109 -4.68 0.75 -3.81
CA GLY A 109 -3.99 -0.38 -4.41
C GLY A 109 -4.95 -1.26 -5.20
N ILE A 110 -4.55 -2.48 -5.45
CA ILE A 110 -5.37 -3.56 -5.98
C ILE A 110 -5.23 -4.77 -5.06
N ASP A 111 -6.29 -5.57 -4.94
CA ASP A 111 -6.21 -6.80 -4.16
C ASP A 111 -5.92 -7.96 -5.07
N LEU A 112 -4.87 -8.70 -4.70
CA LEU A 112 -4.37 -9.87 -5.38
C LEU A 112 -4.75 -11.11 -4.58
N ASP A 113 -5.64 -11.88 -5.13
CA ASP A 113 -6.29 -13.03 -4.51
C ASP A 113 -6.07 -14.32 -5.33
N CYS A 114 -6.94 -15.31 -5.19
CA CYS A 114 -6.82 -16.65 -5.76
C CYS A 114 -5.61 -17.43 -5.20
N VAL A 115 -5.15 -17.04 -4.02
CA VAL A 115 -4.02 -17.64 -3.30
C VAL A 115 -4.42 -18.02 -1.89
N SER A 116 -3.62 -18.86 -1.25
CA SER A 116 -3.82 -19.24 0.15
C SER A 116 -2.96 -18.38 1.06
N GLU A 117 -3.41 -18.25 2.31
CA GLU A 117 -2.59 -17.74 3.39
C GLU A 117 -1.25 -18.50 3.45
N GLY A 118 -0.15 -17.80 3.67
CA GLY A 118 1.21 -18.37 3.61
C GLY A 118 1.87 -18.32 2.23
N THR A 119 1.14 -17.92 1.17
CA THR A 119 1.74 -17.70 -0.15
C THR A 119 2.82 -16.63 -0.07
N THR A 120 3.99 -16.89 -0.67
CA THR A 120 5.13 -15.96 -0.60
C THR A 120 4.87 -14.70 -1.43
N ALA A 121 5.08 -13.54 -0.81
CA ALA A 121 5.09 -12.24 -1.46
C ALA A 121 6.52 -11.77 -1.77
N TYR A 122 6.68 -11.07 -2.88
CA TYR A 122 7.95 -10.59 -3.42
C TYR A 122 7.88 -9.10 -3.77
N PRO A 123 9.01 -8.36 -3.73
CA PRO A 123 9.07 -7.00 -4.28
C PRO A 123 8.76 -7.01 -5.78
N ALA A 124 8.02 -6.01 -6.23
CA ALA A 124 7.69 -5.88 -7.65
C ALA A 124 8.87 -5.38 -8.51
N ALA A 125 9.92 -4.85 -7.89
CA ALA A 125 11.19 -4.47 -8.54
C ALA A 125 12.33 -4.48 -7.51
N ASN A 126 13.58 -4.30 -7.97
CA ASN A 126 14.69 -4.03 -7.05
C ASN A 126 14.40 -2.79 -6.21
N GLY A 127 14.75 -2.82 -4.95
CA GLY A 127 14.48 -1.70 -4.06
C GLY A 127 15.13 -1.83 -2.69
N VAL A 128 14.72 -0.96 -1.79
CA VAL A 128 15.12 -0.99 -0.36
C VAL A 128 13.87 -0.90 0.49
N VAL A 129 13.82 -1.72 1.54
CA VAL A 129 12.71 -1.69 2.51
C VAL A 129 12.75 -0.36 3.26
N ALA A 130 11.71 0.43 3.09
CA ALA A 130 11.61 1.78 3.62
C ALA A 130 10.92 1.83 4.99
N ARG A 131 9.86 1.04 5.14
CA ARG A 131 9.02 1.03 6.33
C ARG A 131 8.48 -0.37 6.57
N ILE A 132 8.30 -0.73 7.82
CA ILE A 132 7.61 -1.93 8.27
C ILE A 132 6.60 -1.52 9.33
N VAL A 133 5.38 -2.01 9.22
CA VAL A 133 4.35 -1.89 10.24
C VAL A 133 3.96 -3.30 10.68
N ASN A 134 3.84 -3.51 11.98
CA ASN A 134 3.43 -4.79 12.55
C ASN A 134 2.09 -4.62 13.28
N TYR A 135 1.21 -5.60 13.10
CA TYR A 135 -0.05 -5.72 13.84
C TYR A 135 -0.97 -4.49 13.74
N SER A 136 -1.00 -3.82 12.57
CA SER A 136 -1.96 -2.75 12.35
C SER A 136 -3.39 -3.29 12.41
N SER A 137 -4.29 -2.53 13.01
CA SER A 137 -5.72 -2.86 13.07
C SER A 137 -6.42 -2.78 11.72
N CYS A 138 -5.76 -2.18 10.72
CA CYS A 138 -6.17 -2.18 9.33
C CYS A 138 -4.94 -2.25 8.44
N GLY A 139 -4.87 -3.26 7.58
CA GLY A 139 -3.71 -3.56 6.75
C GLY A 139 -2.72 -4.58 7.35
N GLY A 140 -2.92 -5.02 8.58
CA GLY A 140 -2.15 -6.08 9.21
C GLY A 140 -0.65 -5.79 9.32
N ASN A 141 0.17 -6.78 8.98
CA ASN A 141 1.61 -6.55 8.82
C ASN A 141 1.87 -6.00 7.42
N GLN A 142 2.76 -5.01 7.33
CA GLN A 142 2.98 -4.22 6.11
C GLN A 142 4.47 -4.08 5.82
N VAL A 143 4.82 -4.12 4.54
CA VAL A 143 6.16 -3.81 4.02
C VAL A 143 6.05 -2.73 2.96
N TRP A 144 6.87 -1.69 3.08
CA TRP A 144 6.95 -0.57 2.16
C TRP A 144 8.33 -0.57 1.52
N VAL A 145 8.41 -0.50 0.18
CA VAL A 145 9.68 -0.60 -0.54
C VAL A 145 9.85 0.62 -1.44
N TYR A 146 11.02 1.26 -1.37
CA TYR A 146 11.43 2.30 -2.30
C TYR A 146 12.17 1.69 -3.48
N HIS A 147 11.83 2.17 -4.67
CA HIS A 147 12.40 1.74 -5.93
C HIS A 147 12.93 2.92 -6.73
N ASN A 148 13.85 2.63 -7.65
CA ASN A 148 14.20 3.50 -8.75
C ASN A 148 14.14 2.67 -10.04
N VAL A 149 13.06 2.83 -10.80
CA VAL A 149 12.83 2.06 -12.03
C VAL A 149 12.96 2.99 -13.22
N ASN A 150 13.92 2.72 -14.08
CA ASN A 150 14.26 3.59 -15.22
C ASN A 150 14.54 5.05 -14.82
N GLY A 151 15.15 5.27 -13.66
CA GLY A 151 15.46 6.60 -13.12
C GLY A 151 14.29 7.31 -12.45
N ILE A 152 13.11 6.69 -12.36
CA ILE A 152 11.93 7.25 -11.72
C ILE A 152 11.77 6.64 -10.33
N PRO A 153 11.66 7.45 -9.26
CA PRO A 153 11.41 6.96 -7.91
C PRO A 153 9.95 6.53 -7.73
N TYR A 154 9.76 5.41 -7.05
CA TYR A 154 8.45 4.85 -6.69
C TYR A 154 8.46 4.29 -5.27
N THR A 155 7.28 4.16 -4.71
CA THR A 155 7.01 3.38 -3.49
C THR A 155 6.00 2.29 -3.82
N THR A 156 6.26 1.07 -3.37
CA THR A 156 5.25 0.01 -3.34
C THR A 156 4.92 -0.37 -1.91
N VAL A 157 3.69 -0.82 -1.69
CA VAL A 157 3.22 -1.30 -0.39
C VAL A 157 2.58 -2.68 -0.54
N TYR A 158 2.81 -3.50 0.49
CA TYR A 158 2.34 -4.87 0.62
C TYR A 158 1.66 -5.00 1.97
N LEU A 159 0.32 -5.06 1.99
CA LEU A 159 -0.48 -5.14 3.21
C LEU A 159 -1.05 -6.54 3.42
N HIS A 160 -1.65 -6.73 4.59
CA HIS A 160 -2.28 -7.98 5.02
C HIS A 160 -1.32 -9.17 5.07
N LEU A 161 -0.03 -8.90 5.36
CA LEU A 161 0.96 -9.98 5.45
C LEU A 161 0.77 -10.78 6.75
N LEU A 162 0.78 -12.10 6.63
CA LEU A 162 0.82 -13.02 7.77
C LEU A 162 2.12 -12.87 8.57
N ARG A 163 3.24 -12.78 7.84
CA ARG A 163 4.60 -12.65 8.39
C ARG A 163 5.45 -11.77 7.50
N ILE A 164 6.35 -11.01 8.12
CA ILE A 164 7.37 -10.21 7.45
C ILE A 164 8.69 -10.98 7.50
N SER A 165 9.42 -11.01 6.38
CA SER A 165 10.69 -11.73 6.23
C SER A 165 11.89 -10.82 5.97
N VAL A 166 11.71 -9.51 6.08
CA VAL A 166 12.75 -8.50 5.79
C VAL A 166 12.85 -7.48 6.91
N SER A 167 13.88 -6.65 6.85
CA SER A 167 14.13 -5.55 7.80
C SER A 167 14.21 -4.22 7.07
N VAL A 168 13.93 -3.12 7.77
CA VAL A 168 14.13 -1.76 7.24
C VAL A 168 15.58 -1.57 6.78
N ASP A 169 15.79 -0.88 5.68
CA ASP A 169 17.06 -0.67 4.97
C ASP A 169 17.61 -1.92 4.24
N GLN A 170 16.94 -3.05 4.29
CA GLN A 170 17.34 -4.22 3.51
C GLN A 170 17.14 -3.94 2.02
N VAL A 171 18.17 -4.21 1.21
CA VAL A 171 18.07 -4.24 -0.24
C VAL A 171 17.36 -5.53 -0.65
N VAL A 172 16.38 -5.39 -1.52
CA VAL A 172 15.53 -6.50 -1.97
C VAL A 172 15.43 -6.51 -3.51
N THR A 173 15.21 -7.70 -4.03
CA THR A 173 14.98 -7.93 -5.47
C THR A 173 13.67 -8.69 -5.65
N PRO A 174 13.14 -8.79 -6.88
CA PRO A 174 11.97 -9.62 -7.13
C PRO A 174 12.08 -11.09 -6.69
N GLN A 175 13.27 -11.61 -6.39
CA GLN A 175 13.49 -12.95 -5.86
C GLN A 175 13.54 -13.00 -4.33
N THR A 176 13.55 -11.86 -3.66
CA THR A 176 13.57 -11.79 -2.19
C THR A 176 12.18 -12.06 -1.63
N LYS A 177 12.03 -13.05 -0.75
CA LYS A 177 10.80 -13.21 0.03
C LYS A 177 10.68 -12.03 1.00
N ILE A 178 9.65 -11.17 0.83
CA ILE A 178 9.40 -10.05 1.77
C ILE A 178 8.42 -10.43 2.88
N GLY A 179 7.59 -11.42 2.65
CA GLY A 179 6.60 -11.89 3.60
C GLY A 179 5.74 -13.00 3.03
N GLU A 180 4.67 -13.29 3.72
CA GLU A 180 3.65 -14.27 3.34
C GLU A 180 2.29 -13.61 3.35
N VAL A 181 1.44 -13.94 2.37
CA VAL A 181 0.04 -13.49 2.30
C VAL A 181 -0.69 -13.92 3.56
N GLY A 182 -1.44 -13.03 4.14
CA GLY A 182 -2.34 -13.25 5.27
C GLY A 182 -3.75 -12.78 4.95
N GLY A 183 -4.41 -12.23 5.95
CA GLY A 183 -5.75 -11.66 5.80
C GLY A 183 -6.87 -12.64 6.10
N TYR A 184 -6.61 -13.71 6.86
CA TYR A 184 -7.61 -14.67 7.29
C TYR A 184 -7.85 -14.61 8.81
N SER A 185 -8.72 -15.47 9.32
CA SER A 185 -9.17 -15.50 10.72
C SER A 185 -8.05 -15.62 11.78
N THR A 186 -6.86 -16.07 11.40
CA THR A 186 -5.69 -16.11 12.29
C THR A 186 -5.11 -14.72 12.61
N GLN A 187 -5.54 -13.70 11.88
CA GLN A 187 -5.11 -12.31 12.05
C GLN A 187 -6.28 -11.44 12.52
N SER A 188 -6.93 -11.82 13.60
CA SER A 188 -8.12 -11.14 14.16
C SER A 188 -7.90 -9.67 14.53
N TYR A 189 -6.63 -9.21 14.58
CA TYR A 189 -6.30 -7.79 14.77
C TYR A 189 -6.48 -6.95 13.50
N ASP A 190 -6.46 -7.57 12.32
CA ASP A 190 -6.65 -6.89 11.04
C ASP A 190 -8.13 -6.83 10.66
N ASN A 191 -8.77 -5.70 10.96
CA ASN A 191 -10.21 -5.51 10.78
C ASN A 191 -10.60 -5.09 9.35
N CYS A 192 -9.63 -4.95 8.44
CA CYS A 192 -9.86 -4.47 7.07
C CYS A 192 -9.73 -5.57 6.01
N THR A 193 -9.72 -6.82 6.44
CA THR A 193 -9.66 -7.97 5.55
C THR A 193 -10.76 -8.97 5.86
N THR A 194 -11.23 -9.67 4.83
CA THR A 194 -12.26 -10.72 4.93
C THR A 194 -11.76 -12.07 4.45
N GLY A 195 -10.54 -12.15 3.94
CA GLY A 195 -9.96 -13.39 3.40
C GLY A 195 -8.49 -13.24 2.99
N ALA A 196 -7.88 -14.35 2.61
CA ALA A 196 -6.48 -14.37 2.21
C ALA A 196 -6.27 -13.63 0.89
N HIS A 197 -5.58 -12.50 0.93
CA HIS A 197 -5.17 -11.72 -0.24
C HIS A 197 -3.93 -10.87 0.06
N LEU A 198 -3.32 -10.34 -0.96
CA LEU A 198 -2.29 -9.31 -0.88
C LEU A 198 -2.87 -7.99 -1.39
N HIS A 199 -3.00 -6.98 -0.53
CA HIS A 199 -3.19 -5.62 -0.99
C HIS A 199 -1.86 -5.10 -1.53
N PHE A 200 -1.85 -4.69 -2.79
CA PHE A 200 -0.67 -4.19 -3.49
C PHE A 200 -0.91 -2.79 -4.01
N GLY A 201 -0.19 -1.80 -3.48
CA GLY A 201 -0.28 -0.41 -3.88
C GLY A 201 1.01 0.12 -4.50
N MET A 202 0.88 1.18 -5.31
CA MET A 202 1.98 1.91 -5.94
C MET A 202 1.79 3.41 -5.81
N ALA A 203 2.88 4.14 -5.55
CA ALA A 203 2.90 5.60 -5.51
C ALA A 203 4.14 6.14 -6.23
N TYR A 204 4.03 7.35 -6.79
CA TYR A 204 5.19 8.09 -7.30
C TYR A 204 6.03 8.63 -6.15
N GLY A 205 7.34 8.70 -6.37
CA GLY A 205 8.29 9.18 -5.37
C GLY A 205 8.57 8.18 -4.25
N HIS A 206 9.41 8.59 -3.29
CA HIS A 206 9.71 7.82 -2.08
C HIS A 206 8.81 8.33 -0.93
N ASN A 207 7.57 7.87 -0.90
CA ASN A 207 6.47 8.43 -0.11
C ASN A 207 5.81 7.40 0.83
N ALA A 208 6.57 6.67 1.64
CA ALA A 208 6.03 5.68 2.58
C ALA A 208 5.14 6.31 3.70
N TYR A 209 5.20 7.62 3.92
CA TYR A 209 4.42 8.35 4.93
C TYR A 209 3.40 9.34 4.33
N ASN A 210 3.34 9.45 3.02
CA ASN A 210 2.35 10.24 2.28
C ASN A 210 1.93 9.49 1.03
N PHE A 211 1.67 8.21 1.19
CA PHE A 211 1.44 7.27 0.10
C PHE A 211 0.17 7.61 -0.67
N ASN A 212 -0.97 7.73 0.04
CA ASN A 212 -2.28 7.86 -0.59
C ASN A 212 -2.37 9.07 -1.51
N ALA A 213 -1.77 10.21 -1.12
CA ALA A 213 -1.75 11.43 -1.92
C ALA A 213 -0.94 11.28 -3.24
N ASN A 214 -0.04 10.32 -3.31
CA ASN A 214 0.83 10.05 -4.46
C ASN A 214 0.54 8.72 -5.13
N SER A 215 -0.43 7.97 -4.62
CA SER A 215 -0.79 6.64 -5.16
C SER A 215 -1.45 6.75 -6.53
N PHE A 216 -1.28 5.73 -7.30
CA PHE A 216 -1.90 5.58 -8.61
C PHE A 216 -2.25 4.11 -8.87
N ASN A 217 -3.11 3.88 -9.85
CA ASN A 217 -3.51 2.52 -10.22
C ASN A 217 -2.31 1.69 -10.69
N PRO A 218 -1.92 0.61 -10.00
CA PRO A 218 -0.81 -0.25 -10.40
C PRO A 218 -0.89 -0.76 -11.84
N ARG A 219 -2.09 -0.87 -12.41
CA ARG A 219 -2.31 -1.26 -13.81
C ARG A 219 -1.74 -0.27 -14.82
N ASN A 220 -1.47 0.98 -14.42
CA ASN A 220 -0.84 1.96 -15.31
C ASN A 220 0.60 1.58 -15.67
N ILE A 221 1.22 0.69 -14.89
CA ILE A 221 2.62 0.29 -15.05
C ILE A 221 2.77 -1.23 -15.20
N ILE A 222 2.05 -2.02 -14.40
CA ILE A 222 2.11 -3.48 -14.41
C ILE A 222 0.87 -4.03 -15.11
N ASN A 223 1.06 -4.87 -16.10
CA ASN A 223 -0.04 -5.43 -16.90
C ASN A 223 -0.77 -6.56 -16.16
N PHE A 224 -1.52 -6.20 -15.11
CA PHE A 224 -2.40 -7.14 -14.42
C PHE A 224 -3.62 -7.50 -15.30
N PRO A 225 -4.15 -8.74 -15.23
CA PRO A 225 -5.37 -9.13 -15.90
C PRO A 225 -6.57 -8.32 -15.41
N ALA A 226 -7.66 -8.29 -16.16
CA ALA A 226 -8.90 -7.66 -15.74
C ALA A 226 -9.43 -8.28 -14.43
N LEU A 227 -10.37 -7.57 -13.78
CA LEU A 227 -11.00 -8.02 -12.54
C LEU A 227 -11.58 -9.44 -12.71
N TYR A 228 -11.24 -10.35 -11.81
CA TYR A 228 -11.60 -11.76 -11.90
C TYR A 228 -13.11 -12.00 -12.05
N TYR A 229 -13.91 -11.33 -11.23
CA TYR A 229 -15.37 -11.44 -11.25
C TYR A 229 -16.02 -10.82 -12.49
N SER A 230 -15.28 -10.07 -13.29
CA SER A 230 -15.72 -9.51 -14.58
C SER A 230 -15.17 -10.29 -15.78
N GLY A 231 -14.77 -11.54 -15.59
CA GLY A 231 -14.22 -12.42 -16.64
C GLY A 231 -12.72 -12.26 -16.85
N GLY A 232 -12.01 -11.63 -15.91
CA GLY A 232 -10.56 -11.55 -15.90
C GLY A 232 -9.92 -12.92 -15.64
N GLY A 233 -8.66 -13.04 -16.05
CA GLY A 233 -7.88 -14.25 -15.89
C GLY A 233 -6.97 -14.21 -14.68
N TYR A 234 -6.03 -15.15 -14.70
CA TYR A 234 -4.96 -15.23 -13.73
C TYR A 234 -3.69 -14.59 -14.29
N PHE A 235 -2.81 -14.11 -13.42
CA PHE A 235 -1.44 -13.77 -13.77
C PHE A 235 -0.49 -14.84 -13.23
N SER A 236 0.64 -15.01 -13.88
CA SER A 236 1.77 -15.80 -13.39
C SER A 236 3.08 -15.07 -13.67
N ARG A 237 4.04 -15.29 -12.80
CA ARG A 237 5.37 -14.69 -12.83
C ARG A 237 6.31 -15.47 -13.72
#